data_c68110fb06b50e2f6cef64120033bbc8
#
_entry.id   c68110fb06b50e2f6cef64120033bbc8
#
_cell.length_a   1.000
_cell.length_b   1.000
_cell.length_c   1.000
_cell.angle_alpha   90.00
_cell.angle_beta   90.00
_cell.angle_gamma   90.00
#
_symmetry.space_group_name_H-M   'P 1'
#
loop_
_entity.id
_entity.type
_entity.pdbx_description
1 polymer ?
#
loop_
_entity_poly.entity_id
_entity_poly.type
_entity_poly.pdbx_seq_one_letter_code
_entity_poly.pdbx_strand_id
1 'polypeptide(L)'
;MRKLFFGFILSQCFLLSGFYFQRGNQNVEYDNPSLYPQVLLTFLGVQYPSENKAVTEHILNNYSKSHPNILVSYEWVPLRTYPCILKKRICSNSLDDVFMLSQDSRYQVPEGVLADLSSLPTLAAYRQQVLAQMRKGDTIPYVTTSLGAFGLFCNLNMLERNRLKVPQTLEEFLAACAAFHRIGITPLAVTRECLRALLIARAYEPAVFGDANAFFHSLNTDEAFLRRTLLRGFLFLA
;
A
#
# COMPACT_ATOMS: atom_id res chain seq x y z
N MET A 1 10.40 48.69 -22.13
CA MET A 1 9.33 48.33 -21.17
C MET A 1 8.92 46.81 -21.12
N ARG A 2 9.24 46.01 -22.11
CA ARG A 2 8.87 44.57 -22.13
C ARG A 2 9.74 43.64 -21.27
N LYS A 3 10.96 44.05 -20.91
CA LYS A 3 11.87 43.20 -20.10
C LYS A 3 11.66 43.25 -18.57
N LEU A 4 11.04 44.30 -18.07
CA LEU A 4 10.68 44.44 -16.63
C LEU A 4 9.47 43.62 -16.21
N PHE A 5 8.56 43.36 -17.14
CA PHE A 5 7.34 42.55 -16.85
C PHE A 5 7.63 41.05 -16.72
N PHE A 6 8.65 40.54 -17.44
CA PHE A 6 9.05 39.14 -17.37
C PHE A 6 9.80 38.78 -16.07
N GLY A 7 10.56 39.74 -15.52
CA GLY A 7 11.23 39.56 -14.23
C GLY A 7 10.28 39.53 -13.05
N PHE A 8 9.18 40.29 -13.13
CA PHE A 8 8.17 40.34 -12.06
C PHE A 8 7.32 39.08 -11.99
N ILE A 9 6.99 38.46 -13.13
CA ILE A 9 6.23 37.20 -13.20
C ILE A 9 7.09 36.02 -12.68
N LEU A 10 8.36 35.97 -13.01
CA LEU A 10 9.30 34.95 -12.49
C LEU A 10 9.51 35.08 -10.98
N SER A 11 9.60 36.33 -10.45
CA SER A 11 9.69 36.59 -9.01
C SER A 11 8.41 36.19 -8.25
N GLN A 12 7.23 36.41 -8.82
CA GLN A 12 5.95 35.99 -8.23
C GLN A 12 5.78 34.48 -8.28
N CYS A 13 6.24 33.79 -9.32
CA CYS A 13 6.22 32.32 -9.38
C CYS A 13 7.17 31.70 -8.35
N PHE A 14 8.31 32.33 -8.02
CA PHE A 14 9.19 31.87 -6.96
C PHE A 14 8.61 32.10 -5.55
N LEU A 15 7.85 33.19 -5.35
CA LEU A 15 7.17 33.45 -4.06
C LEU A 15 5.95 32.56 -3.86
N LEU A 16 5.23 32.16 -4.92
CA LEU A 16 4.09 31.25 -4.82
C LEU A 16 4.52 29.78 -4.66
N SER A 17 5.69 29.38 -5.16
CA SER A 17 6.22 28.03 -4.92
C SER A 17 6.75 27.85 -3.49
N GLY A 18 7.09 28.93 -2.79
CA GLY A 18 7.52 28.88 -1.37
C GLY A 18 6.41 28.64 -0.36
N PHE A 19 5.15 28.86 -0.72
CA PHE A 19 4.00 28.74 0.21
C PHE A 19 3.35 27.35 0.28
N TYR A 20 3.74 26.39 -0.56
CA TYR A 20 3.16 25.02 -0.55
C TYR A 20 4.03 23.95 0.12
N PHE A 21 5.19 24.32 0.69
CA PHE A 21 6.02 23.43 1.47
C PHE A 21 5.79 23.65 2.96
N GLN A 22 4.65 23.23 3.47
CA GLN A 22 4.49 23.05 4.90
C GLN A 22 5.19 21.74 5.30
N ARG A 23 6.53 21.81 5.40
CA ARG A 23 7.27 20.80 6.15
C ARG A 23 6.74 20.83 7.57
N GLY A 24 6.25 19.71 8.03
CA GLY A 24 5.87 19.55 9.43
C GLY A 24 7.12 19.61 10.30
N ASN A 25 7.64 20.81 10.50
CA ASN A 25 8.71 21.07 11.46
C ASN A 25 8.04 21.07 12.83
N GLN A 26 8.02 19.94 13.51
CA GLN A 26 7.79 19.97 14.94
C GLN A 26 9.07 20.48 15.60
N ASN A 27 9.00 21.67 16.17
CA ASN A 27 10.02 22.16 17.09
C ASN A 27 9.99 21.23 18.32
N VAL A 28 10.87 20.25 18.34
CA VAL A 28 11.16 19.48 19.55
C VAL A 28 12.01 20.40 20.43
N GLU A 29 11.41 20.96 21.48
CA GLU A 29 12.12 21.74 22.47
C GLU A 29 13.01 20.79 23.28
N TYR A 30 14.32 20.93 23.14
CA TYR A 30 15.30 20.14 23.90
C TYR A 30 15.67 20.88 25.14
N ASP A 31 15.43 20.30 26.33
CA ASP A 31 15.81 20.85 27.63
C ASP A 31 17.32 21.01 27.83
N ASN A 32 18.13 20.43 26.94
CA ASN A 32 19.57 20.48 27.00
C ASN A 32 20.20 20.89 25.66
N PRO A 33 20.81 22.08 25.55
CA PRO A 33 21.40 22.58 24.30
C PRO A 33 22.59 21.76 23.78
N SER A 34 23.13 20.82 24.54
CA SER A 34 24.18 19.89 24.06
C SER A 34 23.62 18.68 23.30
N LEU A 35 22.30 18.50 23.22
CA LEU A 35 21.62 17.41 22.53
C LEU A 35 20.99 17.86 21.22
N TYR A 36 21.68 18.68 20.43
CA TYR A 36 21.21 18.98 19.08
C TYR A 36 21.18 17.70 18.23
N PRO A 37 20.13 17.53 17.39
CA PRO A 37 20.06 16.40 16.47
C PRO A 37 21.27 16.41 15.56
N GLN A 38 22.04 15.32 15.58
CA GLN A 38 23.23 15.14 14.72
C GLN A 38 22.84 14.55 13.36
N VAL A 39 21.66 13.93 13.29
CA VAL A 39 21.15 13.28 12.09
C VAL A 39 19.74 13.76 11.79
N LEU A 40 19.53 14.28 10.59
CA LEU A 40 18.21 14.59 10.04
C LEU A 40 17.81 13.45 9.10
N LEU A 41 16.73 12.74 9.41
CA LEU A 41 16.10 11.78 8.52
C LEU A 41 14.87 12.39 7.86
N THR A 42 14.75 12.22 6.56
CA THR A 42 13.60 12.64 5.78
C THR A 42 12.65 11.46 5.51
N PHE A 43 11.34 11.69 5.68
CA PHE A 43 10.32 10.68 5.47
C PHE A 43 9.23 11.20 4.52
N LEU A 44 8.97 10.49 3.43
CA LEU A 44 7.89 10.78 2.49
C LEU A 44 6.74 9.80 2.66
N GLY A 45 5.61 10.29 3.16
CA GLY A 45 4.41 9.50 3.43
C GLY A 45 3.31 9.67 2.38
N VAL A 46 2.52 8.62 2.18
CA VAL A 46 1.30 8.66 1.37
C VAL A 46 0.13 9.02 2.26
N GLN A 47 -0.61 10.06 1.90
CA GLN A 47 -1.88 10.40 2.55
C GLN A 47 -3.04 9.68 1.87
N TYR A 48 -3.59 8.67 2.52
CA TYR A 48 -4.81 7.99 2.09
C TYR A 48 -6.05 8.74 2.60
N PRO A 49 -7.16 8.79 1.83
CA PRO A 49 -8.38 9.51 2.24
C PRO A 49 -9.01 9.01 3.54
N SER A 50 -8.87 7.72 3.83
CA SER A 50 -9.45 7.04 5.00
C SER A 50 -8.46 6.80 6.14
N GLU A 51 -7.19 7.20 5.99
CA GLU A 51 -6.14 6.86 6.93
C GLU A 51 -5.91 8.01 7.92
N ASN A 52 -5.82 7.64 9.19
CA ASN A 52 -5.47 8.61 10.22
C ASN A 52 -3.95 8.78 10.28
N LYS A 53 -3.43 9.77 9.55
CA LYS A 53 -2.00 10.11 9.54
C LYS A 53 -1.45 10.41 10.95
N ALA A 54 -2.30 10.83 11.88
CA ALA A 54 -1.89 11.14 13.26
C ALA A 54 -1.25 9.93 13.96
N VAL A 55 -1.64 8.70 13.62
CA VAL A 55 -1.00 7.49 14.18
C VAL A 55 0.45 7.39 13.74
N THR A 56 0.74 7.55 12.45
CA THR A 56 2.10 7.49 11.93
C THR A 56 2.94 8.67 12.45
N GLU A 57 2.37 9.86 12.49
CA GLU A 57 3.01 11.04 13.08
C GLU A 57 3.37 10.81 14.56
N HIS A 58 2.46 10.19 15.32
CA HIS A 58 2.73 9.84 16.72
C HIS A 58 3.90 8.86 16.86
N ILE A 59 3.97 7.85 15.98
CA ILE A 59 5.09 6.89 15.95
C ILE A 59 6.41 7.60 15.63
N LEU A 60 6.45 8.45 14.60
CA LEU A 60 7.64 9.21 14.21
C LEU A 60 8.11 10.15 15.33
N ASN A 61 7.17 10.83 16.00
CA ASN A 61 7.47 11.72 17.12
C ASN A 61 8.00 10.94 18.33
N ASN A 62 7.44 9.78 18.64
CA ASN A 62 7.94 8.92 19.71
C ASN A 62 9.34 8.38 19.40
N TYR A 63 9.61 8.06 18.13
CA TYR A 63 10.94 7.67 17.70
C TYR A 63 11.97 8.79 17.96
N SER A 64 11.67 10.03 17.56
CA SER A 64 12.55 11.18 17.82
C SER A 64 12.76 11.43 19.32
N LYS A 65 11.73 11.23 20.17
CA LYS A 65 11.86 11.35 21.62
C LYS A 65 12.78 10.29 22.23
N SER A 66 12.71 9.06 21.73
CA SER A 66 13.56 7.96 22.20
C SER A 66 15.00 8.01 21.62
N HIS A 67 15.19 8.77 20.53
CA HIS A 67 16.48 8.96 19.87
C HIS A 67 16.76 10.47 19.71
N PRO A 68 17.11 11.20 20.77
CA PRO A 68 17.18 12.65 20.77
C PRO A 68 18.24 13.24 19.83
N ASN A 69 19.18 12.40 19.35
CA ASN A 69 20.17 12.77 18.33
C ASN A 69 19.66 12.59 16.89
N ILE A 70 18.40 12.15 16.71
CA ILE A 70 17.79 11.94 15.39
C ILE A 70 16.52 12.78 15.29
N LEU A 71 16.50 13.70 14.33
CA LEU A 71 15.30 14.46 13.98
C LEU A 71 14.68 13.83 12.72
N VAL A 72 13.39 13.47 12.78
CA VAL A 72 12.64 13.00 11.62
C VAL A 72 11.81 14.13 11.05
N SER A 73 12.15 14.58 9.86
CA SER A 73 11.34 15.51 9.05
C SER A 73 10.45 14.71 8.11
N TYR A 74 9.14 14.94 8.12
CA TYR A 74 8.22 14.17 7.30
C TYR A 74 7.30 15.05 6.46
N GLU A 75 6.94 14.54 5.29
CA GLU A 75 6.01 15.16 4.35
C GLU A 75 4.92 14.16 3.95
N TRP A 76 3.66 14.62 3.91
CA TRP A 76 2.52 13.84 3.48
C TRP A 76 2.04 14.30 2.11
N VAL A 77 1.99 13.36 1.17
CA VAL A 77 1.56 13.61 -0.21
C VAL A 77 0.28 12.82 -0.48
N PRO A 78 -0.78 13.48 -1.02
CA PRO A 78 -2.02 12.78 -1.37
C PRO A 78 -1.76 11.60 -2.31
N LEU A 79 -2.43 10.46 -2.07
CA LEU A 79 -2.29 9.23 -2.85
C LEU A 79 -2.33 9.47 -4.36
N ARG A 80 -3.21 10.38 -4.80
CA ARG A 80 -3.42 10.66 -6.23
C ARG A 80 -2.20 11.27 -6.92
N THR A 81 -1.43 12.09 -6.22
CA THR A 81 -0.25 12.80 -6.74
C THR A 81 1.06 12.13 -6.36
N TYR A 82 1.02 11.22 -5.40
CA TYR A 82 2.20 10.55 -4.85
C TYR A 82 3.09 9.88 -5.91
N PRO A 83 2.56 9.10 -6.89
CA PRO A 83 3.39 8.46 -7.89
C PRO A 83 4.20 9.45 -8.73
N CYS A 84 3.60 10.58 -9.07
CA CYS A 84 4.28 11.63 -9.84
C CYS A 84 5.40 12.30 -9.04
N ILE A 85 5.15 12.58 -7.76
CA ILE A 85 6.13 13.19 -6.86
C ILE A 85 7.30 12.22 -6.60
N LEU A 86 6.99 10.96 -6.30
CA LEU A 86 8.00 9.93 -6.11
C LEU A 86 8.90 9.79 -7.34
N LYS A 87 8.31 9.66 -8.53
CA LYS A 87 9.05 9.59 -9.79
C LYS A 87 9.93 10.83 -10.01
N LYS A 88 9.40 12.03 -9.75
CA LYS A 88 10.16 13.28 -9.87
C LYS A 88 11.37 13.26 -8.94
N ARG A 89 11.22 12.87 -7.68
CA ARG A 89 12.33 12.80 -6.69
C ARG A 89 13.37 11.75 -7.07
N ILE A 90 12.95 10.59 -7.56
CA ILE A 90 13.87 9.58 -8.09
C ILE A 90 14.70 10.16 -9.27
N CYS A 91 14.03 10.77 -10.26
CA CYS A 91 14.71 11.32 -11.43
C CYS A 91 15.64 12.49 -11.11
N SER A 92 15.36 13.27 -10.08
CA SER A 92 16.19 14.41 -9.65
C SER A 92 17.21 14.06 -8.56
N ASN A 93 17.33 12.77 -8.20
CA ASN A 93 18.21 12.31 -7.13
C ASN A 93 17.99 13.05 -5.79
N SER A 94 16.72 13.36 -5.49
CA SER A 94 16.30 14.06 -4.27
C SER A 94 15.29 13.25 -3.47
N LEU A 95 15.43 11.92 -3.51
CA LEU A 95 14.57 11.01 -2.77
C LEU A 95 14.82 11.13 -1.27
N ASP A 96 13.76 10.99 -0.50
CA ASP A 96 13.84 10.97 0.97
C ASP A 96 14.55 9.69 1.46
N ASP A 97 15.14 9.75 2.66
CA ASP A 97 15.86 8.62 3.26
C ASP A 97 14.94 7.43 3.49
N VAL A 98 13.69 7.71 3.90
CA VAL A 98 12.64 6.71 4.06
C VAL A 98 11.39 7.17 3.34
N PHE A 99 10.75 6.31 2.61
CA PHE A 99 9.50 6.64 1.92
C PHE A 99 8.53 5.46 1.84
N MET A 100 7.24 5.77 1.80
CA MET A 100 6.20 4.76 1.66
C MET A 100 6.10 4.31 0.19
N LEU A 101 5.85 3.02 -0.02
CA LEU A 101 5.50 2.47 -1.32
C LEU A 101 4.01 2.17 -1.36
N SER A 102 3.26 2.86 -2.22
CA SER A 102 1.90 2.45 -2.56
C SER A 102 1.91 1.25 -3.49
N GLN A 103 0.77 0.56 -3.62
CA GLN A 103 0.67 -0.59 -4.54
C GLN A 103 1.11 -0.23 -5.96
N ASP A 104 0.72 0.94 -6.45
CA ASP A 104 1.04 1.38 -7.81
C ASP A 104 2.48 1.87 -7.95
N SER A 105 3.08 2.40 -6.89
CA SER A 105 4.44 2.95 -6.92
C SER A 105 5.55 1.90 -6.79
N ARG A 106 5.25 0.70 -6.28
CA ARG A 106 6.25 -0.40 -6.16
C ARG A 106 6.94 -0.74 -7.47
N TYR A 107 6.21 -0.73 -8.57
CA TYR A 107 6.72 -1.08 -9.90
C TYR A 107 7.44 0.07 -10.60
N GLN A 108 7.40 1.27 -10.02
CA GLN A 108 7.99 2.48 -10.61
C GLN A 108 9.38 2.79 -10.04
N VAL A 109 9.79 2.10 -8.98
CA VAL A 109 11.11 2.30 -8.36
C VAL A 109 12.14 1.45 -9.11
N PRO A 110 13.17 2.07 -9.71
CA PRO A 110 14.22 1.35 -10.42
C PRO A 110 15.01 0.41 -9.50
N GLU A 111 15.64 -0.60 -10.09
CA GLU A 111 16.60 -1.43 -9.38
C GLU A 111 17.77 -0.59 -8.82
N GLY A 112 18.25 -0.96 -7.65
CA GLY A 112 19.37 -0.27 -6.98
C GLY A 112 19.00 1.00 -6.21
N VAL A 113 17.74 1.47 -6.28
CA VAL A 113 17.26 2.61 -5.47
C VAL A 113 16.93 2.20 -4.05
N LEU A 114 16.40 0.98 -3.87
CA LEU A 114 16.02 0.46 -2.56
C LEU A 114 17.18 -0.29 -1.92
N ALA A 115 17.43 -0.02 -0.64
CA ALA A 115 18.38 -0.78 0.16
C ALA A 115 17.87 -2.20 0.44
N ASP A 116 18.78 -3.15 0.56
CA ASP A 116 18.44 -4.48 1.07
C ASP A 116 18.26 -4.45 2.59
N LEU A 117 17.08 -4.79 3.04
CA LEU A 117 16.69 -4.81 4.44
C LEU A 117 16.83 -6.21 5.09
N SER A 118 17.34 -7.20 4.35
CA SER A 118 17.40 -8.61 4.81
C SER A 118 18.14 -8.80 6.13
N SER A 119 19.06 -7.90 6.45
CA SER A 119 19.86 -7.95 7.69
C SER A 119 19.19 -7.29 8.90
N LEU A 120 18.01 -6.69 8.75
CA LEU A 120 17.35 -6.00 9.87
C LEU A 120 16.85 -6.99 10.92
N PRO A 121 17.25 -6.83 12.19
CA PRO A 121 16.82 -7.72 13.29
C PRO A 121 15.29 -7.72 13.47
N THR A 122 14.62 -6.61 13.16
CA THR A 122 13.16 -6.45 13.27
C THR A 122 12.39 -7.39 12.37
N LEU A 123 12.99 -7.93 11.32
CA LEU A 123 12.36 -8.91 10.43
C LEU A 123 11.96 -10.21 11.16
N ALA A 124 12.63 -10.54 12.25
CA ALA A 124 12.28 -11.70 13.07
C ALA A 124 10.86 -11.61 13.67
N ALA A 125 10.30 -10.40 13.80
CA ALA A 125 8.94 -10.18 14.28
C ALA A 125 7.85 -10.39 13.18
N TYR A 126 8.25 -10.48 11.92
CA TYR A 126 7.32 -10.69 10.81
C TYR A 126 6.99 -12.17 10.64
N ARG A 127 5.74 -12.47 10.24
CA ARG A 127 5.37 -13.83 9.85
C ARG A 127 6.07 -14.22 8.54
N GLN A 128 6.51 -15.48 8.43
CA GLN A 128 7.24 -15.95 7.25
C GLN A 128 6.48 -15.77 5.93
N GLN A 129 5.15 -15.96 5.95
CA GLN A 129 4.30 -15.73 4.77
C GLN A 129 4.34 -14.27 4.28
N VAL A 130 4.47 -13.32 5.22
CA VAL A 130 4.57 -11.89 4.91
C VAL A 130 5.94 -11.57 4.34
N LEU A 131 7.00 -12.10 4.96
CA LEU A 131 8.38 -11.95 4.46
C LEU A 131 8.53 -12.50 3.04
N ALA A 132 7.93 -13.68 2.78
CA ALA A 132 7.96 -14.28 1.44
C ALA A 132 7.34 -13.37 0.36
N GLN A 133 6.30 -12.60 0.70
CA GLN A 133 5.67 -11.65 -0.23
C GLN A 133 6.49 -10.37 -0.47
N MET A 134 7.35 -10.00 0.48
CA MET A 134 8.22 -8.82 0.37
C MET A 134 9.57 -9.14 -0.28
N ARG A 135 9.91 -10.43 -0.37
CA ARG A 135 11.18 -10.88 -0.93
C ARG A 135 11.21 -10.72 -2.46
N LYS A 136 12.32 -10.17 -2.97
CA LYS A 136 12.63 -10.11 -4.40
C LYS A 136 13.98 -10.81 -4.62
N GLY A 137 13.95 -12.05 -5.11
CA GLY A 137 15.13 -12.91 -5.11
C GLY A 137 15.63 -13.13 -3.68
N ASP A 138 16.91 -12.85 -3.42
CA ASP A 138 17.53 -13.01 -2.10
C ASP A 138 17.39 -11.75 -1.21
N THR A 139 16.83 -10.65 -1.72
CA THR A 139 16.74 -9.38 -1.00
C THR A 139 15.34 -9.10 -0.48
N ILE A 140 15.24 -8.25 0.55
CA ILE A 140 14.01 -7.66 1.06
C ILE A 140 14.09 -6.14 0.87
N PRO A 141 13.59 -5.60 -0.25
CA PRO A 141 13.75 -4.19 -0.59
C PRO A 141 12.78 -3.25 0.13
N TYR A 142 11.77 -3.78 0.80
CA TYR A 142 10.79 -3.00 1.58
C TYR A 142 10.13 -3.88 2.64
N VAL A 143 9.56 -3.23 3.65
CA VAL A 143 8.75 -3.90 4.69
C VAL A 143 7.35 -3.31 4.71
N THR A 144 6.35 -4.16 4.98
CA THR A 144 4.97 -3.69 5.14
C THR A 144 4.73 -3.18 6.55
N THR A 145 3.99 -2.09 6.67
CA THR A 145 3.57 -1.53 7.97
C THR A 145 2.21 -2.04 8.43
N SER A 146 1.41 -2.56 7.48
CA SER A 146 0.08 -3.09 7.76
C SER A 146 -0.27 -4.22 6.81
N LEU A 147 -1.18 -5.08 7.22
CA LEU A 147 -1.74 -6.16 6.43
C LEU A 147 -3.25 -5.99 6.34
N GLY A 148 -3.78 -6.05 5.13
CA GLY A 148 -5.20 -6.17 4.87
C GLY A 148 -5.57 -7.62 4.56
N ALA A 149 -6.69 -8.09 5.08
CA ALA A 149 -7.27 -9.35 4.69
C ALA A 149 -8.60 -9.11 3.98
N PHE A 150 -8.79 -9.75 2.84
CA PHE A 150 -10.07 -9.80 2.15
C PHE A 150 -10.72 -11.14 2.42
N GLY A 151 -12.02 -11.14 2.69
CA GLY A 151 -12.76 -12.35 2.96
C GLY A 151 -14.26 -12.12 2.92
N LEU A 152 -15.01 -13.20 2.96
CA LEU A 152 -16.45 -13.17 3.09
C LEU A 152 -16.82 -13.22 4.58
N PHE A 153 -17.56 -12.20 5.04
CA PHE A 153 -18.17 -12.21 6.37
C PHE A 153 -19.47 -12.96 6.31
N CYS A 154 -19.57 -14.04 7.08
CA CYS A 154 -20.77 -14.86 7.15
C CYS A 154 -21.63 -14.45 8.36
N ASN A 155 -22.91 -14.19 8.13
CA ASN A 155 -23.88 -14.05 9.21
C ASN A 155 -24.24 -15.45 9.74
N LEU A 156 -23.58 -15.88 10.82
CA LEU A 156 -23.72 -17.22 11.37
C LEU A 156 -25.18 -17.50 11.83
N ASN A 157 -25.85 -16.53 12.46
CA ASN A 157 -27.22 -16.68 12.90
C ASN A 157 -28.20 -16.89 11.72
N MET A 158 -27.94 -16.25 10.59
CA MET A 158 -28.73 -16.39 9.37
C MET A 158 -28.52 -17.78 8.75
N LEU A 159 -27.30 -18.26 8.69
CA LEU A 159 -26.99 -19.62 8.23
C LEU A 159 -27.67 -20.67 9.13
N GLU A 160 -27.52 -20.57 10.44
CA GLU A 160 -28.07 -21.51 11.41
C GLU A 160 -29.60 -21.58 11.35
N ARG A 161 -30.27 -20.42 11.33
CA ARG A 161 -31.75 -20.34 11.20
C ARG A 161 -32.26 -21.04 9.94
N ASN A 162 -31.47 -21.08 8.89
CA ASN A 162 -31.80 -21.74 7.64
C ASN A 162 -31.19 -23.15 7.50
N ARG A 163 -30.61 -23.68 8.59
CA ARG A 163 -29.95 -24.99 8.63
C ARG A 163 -28.81 -25.15 7.62
N LEU A 164 -28.13 -24.05 7.33
CA LEU A 164 -26.96 -24.02 6.47
C LEU A 164 -25.69 -23.95 7.32
N LYS A 165 -24.63 -24.57 6.83
CA LYS A 165 -23.30 -24.48 7.43
C LYS A 165 -22.50 -23.36 6.74
N VAL A 166 -21.43 -22.90 7.40
CA VAL A 166 -20.44 -22.00 6.77
C VAL A 166 -19.79 -22.76 5.62
N PRO A 167 -19.90 -22.27 4.37
CA PRO A 167 -19.35 -22.96 3.21
C PRO A 167 -17.84 -23.01 3.26
N GLN A 168 -17.27 -24.16 2.96
CA GLN A 168 -15.82 -24.38 2.89
C GLN A 168 -15.31 -24.50 1.45
N THR A 169 -16.22 -24.74 0.51
CA THR A 169 -15.91 -24.84 -0.91
C THR A 169 -16.76 -23.86 -1.72
N LEU A 170 -16.40 -23.64 -2.98
CA LEU A 170 -17.16 -22.80 -3.89
C LEU A 170 -18.56 -23.40 -4.15
N GLU A 171 -18.63 -24.72 -4.33
CA GLU A 171 -19.88 -25.44 -4.56
C GLU A 171 -20.84 -25.27 -3.39
N GLU A 172 -20.34 -25.40 -2.16
CA GLU A 172 -21.11 -25.16 -0.93
C GLU A 172 -21.58 -23.70 -0.83
N PHE A 173 -20.71 -22.76 -1.21
CA PHE A 173 -21.07 -21.34 -1.23
C PHE A 173 -22.18 -21.05 -2.23
N LEU A 174 -22.09 -21.57 -3.45
CA LEU A 174 -23.13 -21.42 -4.48
C LEU A 174 -24.44 -22.08 -4.06
N ALA A 175 -24.38 -23.26 -3.44
CA ALA A 175 -25.55 -23.95 -2.89
C ALA A 175 -26.22 -23.13 -1.78
N ALA A 176 -25.44 -22.53 -0.88
CA ALA A 176 -25.97 -21.64 0.16
C ALA A 176 -26.60 -20.38 -0.45
N CYS A 177 -25.98 -19.77 -1.46
CA CYS A 177 -26.56 -18.65 -2.20
C CYS A 177 -27.90 -19.01 -2.86
N ALA A 178 -27.98 -20.16 -3.52
CA ALA A 178 -29.22 -20.65 -4.14
C ALA A 178 -30.32 -20.96 -3.09
N ALA A 179 -29.95 -21.45 -1.91
CA ALA A 179 -30.88 -21.68 -0.82
C ALA A 179 -31.49 -20.38 -0.29
N PHE A 180 -30.68 -19.34 -0.07
CA PHE A 180 -31.14 -18.03 0.35
C PHE A 180 -32.01 -17.35 -0.72
N HIS A 181 -31.61 -17.43 -1.97
CA HIS A 181 -32.38 -16.86 -3.09
C HIS A 181 -33.78 -17.45 -3.19
N ARG A 182 -33.94 -18.77 -2.99
CA ARG A 182 -35.24 -19.45 -3.01
C ARG A 182 -36.22 -18.96 -1.94
N ILE A 183 -35.71 -18.45 -0.83
CA ILE A 183 -36.52 -17.88 0.26
C ILE A 183 -36.60 -16.37 0.24
N GLY A 184 -36.20 -15.74 -0.89
CA GLY A 184 -36.29 -14.31 -1.11
C GLY A 184 -35.25 -13.48 -0.35
N ILE A 185 -34.19 -14.11 0.16
CA ILE A 185 -33.07 -13.40 0.83
C ILE A 185 -31.95 -13.18 -0.17
N THR A 186 -31.46 -11.94 -0.26
CA THR A 186 -30.26 -11.61 -1.03
C THR A 186 -29.06 -12.30 -0.40
N PRO A 187 -28.42 -13.27 -1.10
CA PRO A 187 -27.42 -14.12 -0.48
C PRO A 187 -26.07 -13.42 -0.26
N LEU A 188 -25.77 -12.41 -1.07
CA LEU A 188 -24.46 -11.72 -1.06
C LEU A 188 -24.66 -10.21 -1.21
N ALA A 189 -24.12 -9.45 -0.28
CA ALA A 189 -24.01 -8.00 -0.38
C ALA A 189 -22.54 -7.63 -0.54
N VAL A 190 -22.19 -7.00 -1.66
CA VAL A 190 -20.82 -6.62 -1.98
C VAL A 190 -20.76 -5.20 -2.53
N THR A 191 -19.69 -4.50 -2.21
CA THR A 191 -19.35 -3.26 -2.93
C THR A 191 -18.69 -3.62 -4.27
N ARG A 192 -18.56 -2.62 -5.16
CA ARG A 192 -17.83 -2.80 -6.43
C ARG A 192 -16.39 -3.24 -6.21
N GLU A 193 -15.74 -2.70 -5.18
CA GLU A 193 -14.36 -3.02 -4.80
C GLU A 193 -14.24 -4.46 -4.31
N CYS A 194 -15.16 -4.89 -3.45
CA CYS A 194 -15.22 -6.28 -2.97
C CYS A 194 -15.49 -7.27 -4.12
N LEU A 195 -16.36 -6.90 -5.05
CA LEU A 195 -16.61 -7.73 -6.24
C LEU A 195 -15.34 -7.92 -7.07
N ARG A 196 -14.61 -6.84 -7.33
CA ARG A 196 -13.29 -6.94 -8.01
C ARG A 196 -12.32 -7.84 -7.26
N ALA A 197 -12.24 -7.73 -5.93
CA ALA A 197 -11.38 -8.58 -5.12
C ALA A 197 -11.76 -10.06 -5.23
N LEU A 198 -13.06 -10.41 -5.25
CA LEU A 198 -13.53 -11.77 -5.46
C LEU A 198 -13.16 -12.31 -6.84
N LEU A 199 -13.33 -11.49 -7.90
CA LEU A 199 -12.95 -11.87 -9.27
C LEU A 199 -11.46 -12.14 -9.38
N ILE A 200 -10.65 -11.26 -8.80
CA ILE A 200 -9.19 -11.40 -8.76
C ILE A 200 -8.82 -12.66 -7.97
N ALA A 201 -9.36 -12.86 -6.78
CA ALA A 201 -9.09 -14.04 -5.95
C ALA A 201 -9.39 -15.33 -6.71
N ARG A 202 -10.53 -15.40 -7.43
CA ARG A 202 -10.88 -16.55 -8.25
C ARG A 202 -9.95 -16.75 -9.43
N ALA A 203 -9.55 -15.68 -10.10
CA ALA A 203 -8.61 -15.75 -11.21
C ALA A 203 -7.23 -16.24 -10.78
N TYR A 204 -6.77 -15.83 -9.58
CA TYR A 204 -5.45 -16.15 -9.05
C TYR A 204 -5.43 -17.38 -8.13
N GLU A 205 -6.52 -18.08 -7.95
CA GLU A 205 -6.60 -19.32 -7.15
C GLU A 205 -5.47 -20.32 -7.49
N PRO A 206 -5.11 -20.57 -8.77
CA PRO A 206 -4.01 -21.48 -9.07
C PRO A 206 -2.64 -21.04 -8.58
N ALA A 207 -2.43 -19.72 -8.37
CA ALA A 207 -1.19 -19.21 -7.79
C ALA A 207 -1.11 -19.49 -6.28
N VAL A 208 -2.26 -19.53 -5.59
CA VAL A 208 -2.32 -19.76 -4.14
C VAL A 208 -2.10 -21.22 -3.78
N PHE A 209 -2.65 -22.14 -4.58
CA PHE A 209 -2.59 -23.58 -4.33
C PHE A 209 -1.55 -24.32 -5.16
N GLY A 210 -0.82 -23.63 -6.04
CA GLY A 210 0.21 -24.17 -6.92
C GLY A 210 1.52 -23.41 -6.85
N ASP A 211 2.29 -23.47 -7.94
CA ASP A 211 3.52 -22.69 -8.06
C ASP A 211 3.20 -21.25 -8.49
N ALA A 212 3.26 -20.33 -7.54
CA ALA A 212 3.00 -18.91 -7.77
C ALA A 212 3.99 -18.30 -8.78
N ASN A 213 5.26 -18.68 -8.77
CA ASN A 213 6.26 -18.13 -9.68
C ASN A 213 6.00 -18.58 -11.12
N ALA A 214 5.72 -19.86 -11.33
CA ALA A 214 5.35 -20.39 -12.64
C ALA A 214 4.05 -19.77 -13.16
N PHE A 215 3.06 -19.58 -12.25
CA PHE A 215 1.80 -18.91 -12.60
C PHE A 215 2.02 -17.47 -13.07
N PHE A 216 2.75 -16.66 -12.30
CA PHE A 216 3.00 -15.26 -12.66
C PHE A 216 3.93 -15.13 -13.88
N HIS A 217 4.87 -16.05 -14.07
CA HIS A 217 5.66 -16.11 -15.28
C HIS A 217 4.75 -16.31 -16.51
N SER A 218 3.89 -17.33 -16.48
CA SER A 218 2.94 -17.62 -17.57
C SER A 218 1.96 -16.47 -17.81
N LEU A 219 1.51 -15.78 -16.73
CA LEU A 219 0.62 -14.63 -16.85
C LEU A 219 1.26 -13.47 -17.63
N ASN A 220 2.58 -13.28 -17.49
CA ASN A 220 3.32 -12.21 -18.16
C ASN A 220 3.84 -12.57 -19.55
N THR A 221 3.93 -13.84 -19.87
CA THR A 221 4.57 -14.32 -21.12
C THR A 221 3.59 -14.98 -22.10
N ASP A 222 2.43 -15.47 -21.63
CA ASP A 222 1.44 -16.16 -22.44
C ASP A 222 0.08 -15.42 -22.43
N GLU A 223 -0.23 -14.75 -23.55
CA GLU A 223 -1.50 -14.02 -23.70
C GLU A 223 -2.72 -14.95 -23.61
N ALA A 224 -2.63 -16.18 -24.11
CA ALA A 224 -3.72 -17.14 -24.04
C ALA A 224 -3.95 -17.61 -22.59
N PHE A 225 -2.89 -17.75 -21.80
CA PHE A 225 -2.96 -18.03 -20.38
C PHE A 225 -3.59 -16.86 -19.62
N LEU A 226 -3.18 -15.63 -19.90
CA LEU A 226 -3.75 -14.41 -19.32
C LEU A 226 -5.26 -14.33 -19.60
N ARG A 227 -5.69 -14.52 -20.84
CA ARG A 227 -7.10 -14.50 -21.21
C ARG A 227 -7.91 -15.57 -20.48
N ARG A 228 -7.42 -16.81 -20.39
CA ARG A 228 -8.08 -17.89 -19.64
C ARG A 228 -8.19 -17.59 -18.16
N THR A 229 -7.15 -16.99 -17.57
CA THR A 229 -7.10 -16.59 -16.17
C THR A 229 -8.16 -15.52 -15.87
N LEU A 230 -8.25 -14.49 -16.71
CA LEU A 230 -9.28 -13.46 -16.57
C LEU A 230 -10.70 -14.01 -16.74
N LEU A 231 -10.91 -14.91 -17.74
CA LEU A 231 -12.21 -15.55 -17.93
C LEU A 231 -12.65 -16.36 -16.72
N ARG A 232 -11.76 -17.02 -15.99
CA ARG A 232 -12.11 -17.71 -14.73
C ARG A 232 -12.74 -16.79 -13.70
N GLY A 233 -12.21 -15.58 -13.57
CA GLY A 233 -12.79 -14.57 -12.69
C GLY A 233 -14.20 -14.18 -13.12
N PHE A 234 -14.41 -13.93 -14.42
CA PHE A 234 -15.71 -13.50 -14.96
C PHE A 234 -16.76 -14.61 -14.95
N LEU A 235 -16.41 -15.85 -15.25
CA LEU A 235 -17.34 -17.00 -15.21
C LEU A 235 -17.87 -17.31 -13.80
N PHE A 236 -17.26 -16.73 -12.78
CA PHE A 236 -17.77 -16.81 -11.40
C PHE A 236 -19.05 -15.99 -11.19
N LEU A 237 -19.33 -14.99 -12.04
CA LEU A 237 -20.47 -14.09 -11.95
C LEU A 237 -21.65 -14.47 -12.85
N ALA A 238 -21.44 -15.38 -13.78
CA ALA A 238 -22.45 -15.88 -14.71
C ALA A 238 -23.25 -17.05 -14.08
#